data_e4b4004ac51603582d95d108228327cf
#
_entry.id   e4b4004ac51603582d95d108228327cf
#
_cell.length_a   1.000
_cell.length_b   1.000
_cell.length_c   1.000
_cell.angle_alpha   90.00
_cell.angle_beta   90.00
_cell.angle_gamma   90.00
#
_symmetry.space_group_name_H-M   'P 1'
#
loop_
_entity.id
_entity.type
_entity.pdbx_description
1 polymer ?
#
loop_
_entity_poly.entity_id
_entity_poly.type
_entity_poly.pdbx_seq_one_letter_code
_entity_poly.pdbx_strand_id
1 'polypeptide(L)' 'PAKGFFVAPKNTELLREENLKKIEAHLTEAVRLSASCGLSREELREMLELLWEG' A
#
# COMPACT_ATOMS: atom_id res chain seq x y z
N PRO A 1 23.73 -1.47 14.57
CA PRO A 1 23.49 -1.39 14.37
C PRO A 1 22.95 -1.30 14.33
N ALA A 2 22.89 -1.41 14.26
CA ALA A 2 22.45 -1.33 14.15
C ALA A 2 21.89 -1.15 14.08
N LYS A 3 21.89 -1.15 14.09
CA LYS A 3 21.51 -1.01 13.86
C LYS A 3 20.56 -0.96 13.99
N GLY A 4 20.24 -1.06 14.27
CA GLY A 4 19.48 -1.15 14.39
C GLY A 4 18.66 -1.43 14.89
N PHE A 5 18.63 -1.64 15.50
CA PHE A 5 18.02 -2.05 15.82
C PHE A 5 17.16 -1.86 16.44
N PHE A 6 16.79 -1.69 16.79
CA PHE A 6 16.06 -1.51 17.27
C PHE A 6 15.07 -1.59 17.54
N VAL A 7 14.65 -1.41 17.62
CA VAL A 7 13.86 -1.65 18.00
C VAL A 7 12.64 -1.13 18.52
N ALA A 8 11.93 -0.30 18.61
CA ALA A 8 10.69 0.12 19.05
C ALA A 8 9.58 -0.56 18.42
N PRO A 9 9.52 -1.68 18.54
CA PRO A 9 8.66 -2.51 17.75
C PRO A 9 7.18 -2.27 17.90
N LYS A 10 6.74 -2.01 19.07
CA LYS A 10 5.29 -1.92 19.27
C LYS A 10 4.69 -0.76 18.52
N ASN A 11 5.33 0.41 18.63
CA ASN A 11 4.82 1.56 17.91
C ASN A 11 4.89 1.34 16.42
N THR A 12 5.96 0.73 15.97
CA THR A 12 6.12 0.46 14.56
C THR A 12 5.05 -0.52 14.07
N GLU A 13 4.74 -1.52 14.87
CA GLU A 13 3.75 -2.50 14.47
C GLU A 13 2.36 -1.89 14.41
N LEU A 14 2.01 -1.08 15.39
CA LEU A 14 0.71 -0.42 15.37
C LEU A 14 0.59 0.50 14.18
N LEU A 15 1.64 1.27 13.92
CA LEU A 15 1.64 2.18 12.80
C LEU A 15 1.51 1.41 11.49
N ARG A 16 2.19 0.29 11.40
CA ARG A 16 2.12 -0.53 10.21
C ARG A 16 0.72 -1.07 9.99
N GLU A 17 0.09 -1.55 11.05
CA GLU A 17 -1.24 -2.09 10.92
C GLU A 17 -2.25 -1.02 10.52
N GLU A 18 -2.12 0.15 11.11
CA GLU A 18 -3.01 1.24 10.73
C GLU A 18 -2.81 1.61 9.27
N ASN A 19 -1.56 1.67 8.84
CA ASN A 19 -1.29 2.00 7.44
C ASN A 19 -1.79 0.91 6.51
N LEU A 20 -1.67 -0.35 6.93
CA LEU A 20 -2.17 -1.44 6.11
C LEU A 20 -3.67 -1.33 5.89
N LYS A 21 -4.39 -0.96 6.93
CA LYS A 21 -5.83 -0.80 6.78
C LYS A 21 -6.16 0.32 5.82
N LYS A 22 -5.43 1.42 5.92
CA LYS A 22 -5.66 2.54 5.01
C LYS A 22 -5.30 2.16 3.58
N ILE A 23 -4.20 1.46 3.42
CA ILE A 23 -3.79 1.02 2.09
C ILE A 23 -4.83 0.08 1.51
N GLU A 24 -5.32 -0.82 2.32
CA GLU A 24 -6.33 -1.76 1.84
C GLU A 24 -7.58 -1.01 1.39
N ALA A 25 -7.99 -0.01 2.16
CA ALA A 25 -9.16 0.76 1.78
C ALA A 25 -8.94 1.49 0.46
N HIS A 26 -7.76 2.10 0.32
CA HIS A 26 -7.46 2.81 -0.92
C HIS A 26 -7.34 1.87 -2.11
N LEU A 27 -6.76 0.70 -1.89
CA LEU A 27 -6.64 -0.28 -2.97
C LEU A 27 -8.01 -0.80 -3.37
N THR A 28 -8.87 -1.03 -2.39
CA THR A 28 -10.23 -1.47 -2.68
C THR A 28 -10.95 -0.45 -3.54
N GLU A 29 -10.80 0.82 -3.17
CA GLU A 29 -11.42 1.88 -3.95
C GLU A 29 -10.84 1.92 -5.35
N ALA A 30 -9.53 1.75 -5.47
CA ALA A 30 -8.89 1.76 -6.77
C ALA A 30 -9.42 0.63 -7.64
N VAL A 31 -9.61 -0.54 -7.06
CA VAL A 31 -10.15 -1.68 -7.80
C VAL A 31 -11.56 -1.38 -8.28
N ARG A 32 -12.38 -0.78 -7.42
CA ARG A 32 -13.75 -0.46 -7.80
C ARG A 32 -13.76 0.56 -8.92
N LEU A 33 -12.93 1.56 -8.82
CA LEU A 33 -12.86 2.59 -9.86
C LEU A 33 -12.37 2.00 -11.17
N SER A 34 -11.41 1.11 -11.10
CA SER A 34 -10.89 0.49 -12.31
C SER A 34 -11.97 -0.33 -13.01
N ALA A 35 -12.77 -1.04 -12.23
CA ALA A 35 -13.87 -1.80 -12.81
C ALA A 35 -14.91 -0.88 -13.44
N SER A 36 -15.09 0.28 -12.82
CA SER A 36 -16.09 1.23 -13.32
C SER A 36 -15.70 1.82 -14.66
N CYS A 37 -14.40 2.03 -14.89
CA CYS A 37 -13.97 2.64 -16.13
C CYS A 37 -13.36 1.65 -17.11
N GLY A 38 -13.43 0.36 -16.80
CA GLY A 38 -12.93 -0.66 -17.71
C GLY A 38 -11.43 -0.82 -17.70
N LEU A 39 -10.79 -0.38 -16.65
CA LEU A 39 -9.35 -0.54 -16.53
C LEU A 39 -9.03 -1.99 -16.15
N SER A 40 -8.05 -2.57 -16.82
CA SER A 40 -7.69 -3.94 -16.52
C SER A 40 -6.81 -4.01 -15.28
N ARG A 41 -6.71 -5.22 -14.74
CA ARG A 41 -5.88 -5.42 -13.57
C ARG A 41 -4.42 -5.09 -13.87
N GLU A 42 -3.99 -5.44 -15.05
CA GLU A 42 -2.60 -5.18 -15.42
C GLU A 42 -2.34 -3.70 -15.57
N GLU A 43 -3.30 -2.99 -16.12
CA GLU A 43 -3.14 -1.54 -16.24
C GLU A 43 -3.08 -0.89 -14.87
N LEU A 44 -3.92 -1.34 -13.96
CA LEU A 44 -3.89 -0.80 -12.61
C LEU A 44 -2.56 -1.11 -11.94
N ARG A 45 -2.05 -2.30 -12.20
CA ARG A 45 -0.77 -2.69 -11.63
C ARG A 45 0.35 -1.82 -12.17
N GLU A 46 0.32 -1.51 -13.45
CA GLU A 46 1.33 -0.64 -14.03
C GLU A 46 1.27 0.75 -13.44
N MET A 47 0.08 1.24 -13.21
CA MET A 47 -0.06 2.54 -12.57
C MET A 47 0.58 2.52 -11.18
N LEU A 48 0.36 1.46 -10.46
CA LEU A 48 0.94 1.34 -9.13
C LEU A 48 2.46 1.34 -9.21
N GLU A 49 3.01 0.66 -10.19
CA GLU A 49 4.45 0.62 -10.36
C GLU A 49 5.01 2.00 -10.70
N LEU A 50 4.30 2.72 -11.53
CA LEU A 50 4.74 4.07 -11.87
C LEU A 50 4.73 4.99 -10.65
N LEU A 51 3.78 4.81 -9.78
CA LEU A 51 3.70 5.60 -8.56
C LEU A 51 4.74 5.18 -7.54
N TRP A 52 5.25 4.00 -7.67
CA TRP A 52 6.25 3.50 -6.74
C TRP A 52 7.59 4.10 -7.04
N GLU A 53 8.16 4.75 -6.09
CA GLU A 53 9.40 5.45 -6.32
C GLU A 53 10.61 4.65 -5.91
N GLY A 54 10.44 3.54 -5.39
CA GLY A 54 11.53 2.77 -4.83
C GLY A 54 12.57 2.29 -5.78
#